data_4c566ac69e0b425d428037583dabbd06
#
_entry.id   4c566ac69e0b425d428037583dabbd06
#
_cell.length_a   1.000
_cell.length_b   1.000
_cell.length_c   1.000
_cell.angle_alpha   90.00
_cell.angle_beta   90.00
_cell.angle_gamma   90.00
#
_symmetry.space_group_name_H-M   'P 1'
#
loop_
_entity.id
_entity.type
_entity.pdbx_description
1 polymer ?
#
loop_
_entity_poly.entity_id
_entity_poly.type
_entity_poly.pdbx_seq_one_letter_code
_entity_poly.pdbx_strand_id
1 'polypeptide(L)'
;DMIFMGGTTPEGQDWLGCMGNYMGTFISPFLDIPPTGHLVHMRYHEFFQIEDGKINQMQAIWDLPELMMQANAWPLAPQLGTFLCTPSPMSGDGLVISGNASDKLEHVINMLTDLCKHPFNPDPKIMNLEKYWHPQLNWYGPAGIGTARGIAGFRHWHQIPFLRGMPDRKLDDMADLQSHWL
;
A
#
# COMPACT_ATOMS: atom_id res chain seq x y z
N ASP A 1 13.76 -6.07 2.89
CA ASP A 1 13.17 -5.46 4.07
C ASP A 1 11.70 -5.68 4.10
N MET A 2 11.20 -6.13 5.21
CA MET A 2 9.83 -6.59 5.31
C MET A 2 9.17 -6.08 6.57
N ILE A 3 7.89 -5.77 6.44
CA ILE A 3 6.99 -5.61 7.58
C ILE A 3 6.08 -6.83 7.58
N PHE A 4 5.95 -7.46 8.75
CA PHE A 4 5.00 -8.56 8.96
C PHE A 4 3.94 -8.13 9.96
N MET A 5 2.71 -8.48 9.67
CA MET A 5 1.57 -8.30 10.55
C MET A 5 0.72 -9.55 10.52
N GLY A 6 0.45 -10.11 11.68
CA GLY A 6 -0.41 -11.29 11.81
C GLY A 6 -1.59 -11.02 12.71
N GLY A 7 -2.69 -11.69 12.46
CA GLY A 7 -3.89 -11.60 13.26
C GLY A 7 -4.93 -12.63 12.86
N THR A 8 -5.92 -12.78 13.74
CA THR A 8 -7.07 -13.65 13.51
C THR A 8 -8.28 -12.77 13.19
N THR A 9 -9.00 -13.08 12.12
CA THR A 9 -10.24 -12.40 11.77
C THR A 9 -11.38 -12.75 12.74
N PRO A 10 -12.46 -11.99 12.78
CA PRO A 10 -13.63 -12.33 13.59
C PRO A 10 -14.22 -13.70 13.28
N GLU A 11 -14.06 -14.16 12.05
CA GLU A 11 -14.49 -15.50 11.60
C GLU A 11 -13.54 -16.62 12.05
N GLY A 12 -12.46 -16.27 12.77
CA GLY A 12 -11.49 -17.23 13.30
C GLY A 12 -10.42 -17.65 12.27
N GLN A 13 -10.23 -16.90 11.21
CA GLN A 13 -9.21 -17.18 10.21
C GLN A 13 -7.89 -16.49 10.58
N ASP A 14 -6.79 -17.23 10.55
CA ASP A 14 -5.46 -16.67 10.76
C ASP A 14 -4.86 -16.12 9.47
N TRP A 15 -4.47 -14.87 9.48
CA TRP A 15 -3.85 -14.20 8.37
C TRP A 15 -2.50 -13.59 8.73
N LEU A 16 -1.56 -13.67 7.81
CA LEU A 16 -0.29 -12.99 7.86
C LEU A 16 -0.16 -12.06 6.65
N GLY A 17 -0.03 -10.76 6.90
CA GLY A 17 0.30 -9.78 5.88
C GLY A 17 1.77 -9.42 5.92
N CYS A 18 2.38 -9.26 4.76
CA CYS A 18 3.74 -8.75 4.66
C CYS A 18 3.90 -7.77 3.50
N MET A 19 4.82 -6.83 3.65
CA MET A 19 5.22 -5.93 2.59
C MET A 19 6.74 -5.80 2.54
N GLY A 20 7.25 -5.56 1.34
CA GLY A 20 8.68 -5.39 1.12
C GLY A 20 9.00 -5.11 -0.34
N ASN A 21 10.26 -5.33 -0.70
CA ASN A 21 10.72 -5.25 -2.07
C ASN A 21 11.41 -6.55 -2.47
N TYR A 22 10.98 -7.14 -3.57
CA TYR A 22 11.81 -8.10 -4.27
C TYR A 22 12.98 -7.36 -4.90
N MET A 23 14.19 -7.88 -4.75
CA MET A 23 15.39 -7.29 -5.32
C MET A 23 16.26 -8.40 -5.91
N GLY A 24 16.76 -8.19 -7.11
CA GLY A 24 17.62 -9.17 -7.77
C GLY A 24 18.04 -8.74 -9.16
N THR A 25 18.99 -9.48 -9.75
CA THR A 25 19.36 -9.30 -11.14
C THR A 25 18.28 -9.91 -12.03
N PHE A 26 17.64 -9.10 -12.83
CA PHE A 26 16.52 -9.51 -13.69
C PHE A 26 17.06 -10.12 -14.99
N ILE A 27 17.20 -11.45 -15.01
CA ILE A 27 17.87 -12.17 -16.09
C ILE A 27 16.93 -13.00 -16.96
N SER A 28 15.67 -13.18 -16.56
CA SER A 28 14.67 -13.94 -17.32
C SER A 28 13.38 -13.17 -17.43
N PRO A 29 12.61 -13.26 -18.54
CA PRO A 29 11.34 -12.58 -18.66
C PRO A 29 10.36 -12.94 -17.53
N PHE A 30 9.57 -11.98 -17.07
CA PHE A 30 8.52 -12.18 -16.09
C PHE A 30 7.24 -11.48 -16.55
N LEU A 31 6.15 -12.22 -16.74
CA LEU A 31 4.87 -11.70 -17.26
C LEU A 31 5.06 -10.83 -18.53
N ASP A 32 5.86 -11.32 -19.46
CA ASP A 32 6.22 -10.64 -20.71
C ASP A 32 7.04 -9.34 -20.54
N ILE A 33 7.46 -9.01 -19.33
CA ILE A 33 8.40 -7.92 -19.08
C ILE A 33 9.81 -8.43 -19.44
N PRO A 34 10.52 -7.75 -20.34
CA PRO A 34 11.84 -8.19 -20.77
C PRO A 34 12.88 -8.04 -19.66
N PRO A 35 13.86 -8.96 -19.59
CA PRO A 35 14.93 -8.88 -18.62
C PRO A 35 15.85 -7.68 -18.87
N THR A 36 16.35 -7.08 -17.79
CA THR A 36 17.28 -5.94 -17.88
C THR A 36 18.75 -6.35 -17.85
N GLY A 37 19.06 -7.53 -17.31
CA GLY A 37 20.43 -7.93 -16.99
C GLY A 37 21.03 -7.18 -15.79
N HIS A 38 20.27 -6.30 -15.14
CA HIS A 38 20.70 -5.45 -14.05
C HIS A 38 19.89 -5.70 -12.78
N LEU A 39 20.35 -5.12 -11.67
CA LEU A 39 19.62 -5.12 -10.42
C LEU A 39 18.33 -4.31 -10.60
N VAL A 40 17.23 -4.93 -10.24
CA VAL A 40 15.90 -4.31 -10.20
C VAL A 40 15.24 -4.53 -8.85
N HIS A 41 14.19 -3.80 -8.59
CA HIS A 41 13.36 -3.99 -7.41
C HIS A 41 11.89 -3.86 -7.77
N MET A 42 11.03 -4.52 -7.00
CA MET A 42 9.57 -4.48 -7.15
C MET A 42 8.94 -4.58 -5.77
N ARG A 43 8.14 -3.58 -5.41
CA ARG A 43 7.40 -3.60 -4.15
C ARG A 43 6.31 -4.65 -4.19
N TYR A 44 6.09 -5.30 -3.06
CA TYR A 44 5.01 -6.26 -2.88
C TYR A 44 4.25 -6.03 -1.58
N HIS A 45 2.97 -6.42 -1.60
CA HIS A 45 2.11 -6.63 -0.46
C HIS A 45 1.50 -8.01 -0.64
N GLU A 46 1.71 -8.89 0.30
CA GLU A 46 1.24 -10.28 0.23
C GLU A 46 0.53 -10.65 1.52
N PHE A 47 -0.55 -11.37 1.39
CA PHE A 47 -1.38 -11.81 2.50
C PHE A 47 -1.59 -13.31 2.38
N PHE A 48 -1.35 -14.01 3.46
CA PHE A 48 -1.42 -15.47 3.53
C PHE A 48 -2.43 -15.88 4.58
N GLN A 49 -3.42 -16.66 4.18
CA GLN A 49 -4.28 -17.36 5.12
C GLN A 49 -3.59 -18.63 5.59
N ILE A 50 -3.57 -18.84 6.90
CA ILE A 50 -2.94 -20.00 7.53
C ILE A 50 -4.03 -20.89 8.12
N GLU A 51 -4.04 -22.15 7.74
CA GLU A 51 -4.93 -23.18 8.25
C GLU A 51 -4.12 -24.44 8.54
N ASP A 52 -4.24 -25.00 9.75
CA ASP A 52 -3.48 -26.17 10.19
C ASP A 52 -1.95 -26.06 9.98
N GLY A 53 -1.40 -24.86 10.19
CA GLY A 53 0.03 -24.57 10.01
C GLY A 53 0.49 -24.54 8.56
N LYS A 54 -0.44 -24.46 7.60
CA LYS A 54 -0.15 -24.40 6.16
C LYS A 54 -0.79 -23.18 5.53
N ILE A 55 -0.17 -22.70 4.45
CA ILE A 55 -0.76 -21.66 3.63
C ILE A 55 -1.92 -22.28 2.83
N ASN A 56 -3.13 -21.78 3.08
CA ASN A 56 -4.34 -22.18 2.38
C ASN A 56 -4.67 -21.25 1.22
N GLN A 57 -4.43 -19.95 1.41
CA GLN A 57 -4.70 -18.93 0.40
C GLN A 57 -3.59 -17.87 0.39
N MET A 58 -3.32 -17.31 -0.76
CA MET A 58 -2.45 -16.16 -0.94
C MET A 58 -3.16 -15.08 -1.75
N GLN A 59 -3.08 -13.84 -1.29
CA GLN A 59 -3.45 -12.65 -2.04
C GLN A 59 -2.22 -11.78 -2.19
N ALA A 60 -1.97 -11.26 -3.39
CA ALA A 60 -0.78 -10.47 -3.66
C ALA A 60 -1.09 -9.22 -4.48
N ILE A 61 -0.42 -8.13 -4.12
CA ILE A 61 -0.38 -6.90 -4.91
C ILE A 61 1.10 -6.62 -5.18
N TRP A 62 1.49 -6.67 -6.45
CA TRP A 62 2.85 -6.42 -6.90
C TRP A 62 2.91 -5.15 -7.73
N ASP A 63 3.89 -4.30 -7.48
CA ASP A 63 4.11 -3.09 -8.28
C ASP A 63 4.80 -3.46 -9.61
N LEU A 64 4.08 -4.17 -10.46
CA LEU A 64 4.54 -4.53 -11.81
C LEU A 64 4.91 -3.29 -12.64
N PRO A 65 4.17 -2.17 -12.59
CA PRO A 65 4.56 -0.95 -13.27
C PRO A 65 5.98 -0.49 -12.92
N GLU A 66 6.40 -0.66 -11.67
CA GLU A 66 7.76 -0.34 -11.23
C GLU A 66 8.81 -1.17 -11.97
N LEU A 67 8.59 -2.48 -12.09
CA LEU A 67 9.46 -3.37 -12.84
C LEU A 67 9.46 -3.03 -14.33
N MET A 68 8.28 -2.73 -14.89
CA MET A 68 8.13 -2.33 -16.31
C MET A 68 8.90 -1.05 -16.61
N MET A 69 8.88 -0.06 -15.73
CA MET A 69 9.65 1.19 -15.90
C MET A 69 11.15 0.92 -15.89
N GLN A 70 11.64 0.08 -14.98
CA GLN A 70 13.05 -0.29 -14.90
C GLN A 70 13.51 -1.07 -16.16
N ALA A 71 12.59 -1.83 -16.75
CA ALA A 71 12.83 -2.59 -17.98
C ALA A 71 12.61 -1.79 -19.28
N ASN A 72 12.28 -0.49 -19.20
CA ASN A 72 11.86 0.34 -20.33
C ASN A 72 10.67 -0.26 -21.11
N ALA A 73 9.82 -1.00 -20.42
CA ALA A 73 8.63 -1.65 -20.98
C ALA A 73 7.31 -1.00 -20.50
N TRP A 74 7.39 0.21 -19.94
CA TRP A 74 6.21 0.95 -19.49
C TRP A 74 5.46 1.53 -20.70
N PRO A 75 4.18 1.13 -20.92
CA PRO A 75 3.45 1.49 -22.14
C PRO A 75 2.77 2.88 -22.07
N LEU A 76 2.77 3.52 -20.91
CA LEU A 76 2.09 4.79 -20.69
C LEU A 76 3.08 5.96 -20.69
N ALA A 77 2.55 7.17 -20.54
CA ALA A 77 3.34 8.39 -20.40
C ALA A 77 4.32 8.29 -19.21
N PRO A 78 5.40 9.09 -19.21
CA PRO A 78 6.32 9.14 -18.07
C PRO A 78 5.59 9.37 -16.76
N GLN A 79 6.09 8.73 -15.69
CA GLN A 79 5.48 8.88 -14.37
C GLN A 79 5.46 10.34 -13.92
N LEU A 80 4.40 10.71 -13.21
CA LEU A 80 4.20 12.06 -12.71
C LEU A 80 4.95 12.32 -11.41
N GLY A 81 5.19 11.28 -10.62
CA GLY A 81 5.83 11.35 -9.32
C GLY A 81 7.29 10.94 -9.34
N THR A 82 7.97 11.21 -8.24
CA THR A 82 9.34 10.75 -8.04
C THR A 82 9.30 9.32 -7.51
N PHE A 83 9.98 8.42 -8.22
CA PHE A 83 10.23 7.09 -7.71
C PHE A 83 11.38 7.14 -6.71
N LEU A 84 11.10 6.67 -5.52
CA LEU A 84 12.11 6.47 -4.50
C LEU A 84 11.93 5.08 -3.94
N CYS A 85 12.95 4.25 -4.03
CA CYS A 85 13.03 3.08 -3.21
C CYS A 85 13.18 3.56 -1.76
N THR A 86 12.07 3.77 -1.09
CA THR A 86 12.09 4.11 0.31
C THR A 86 12.53 2.90 1.10
N PRO A 87 13.57 3.02 1.92
CA PRO A 87 13.91 1.95 2.83
C PRO A 87 12.72 1.63 3.73
N SER A 88 12.62 0.39 4.14
CA SER A 88 11.70 -0.03 5.20
C SER A 88 11.88 0.79 6.47
N PRO A 89 10.94 0.72 7.41
CA PRO A 89 11.07 1.41 8.69
C PRO A 89 12.45 1.19 9.30
N MET A 90 13.07 2.28 9.72
CA MET A 90 14.45 2.29 10.22
C MET A 90 14.65 1.42 11.46
N SER A 91 13.58 1.16 12.20
CA SER A 91 13.63 0.32 13.38
C SER A 91 14.04 -1.12 13.05
N GLY A 92 13.66 -1.63 11.89
CA GLY A 92 14.02 -2.99 11.44
C GLY A 92 13.80 -4.09 12.48
N ASP A 93 13.20 -3.72 13.63
CA ASP A 93 13.03 -4.59 14.76
C ASP A 93 11.91 -5.61 14.58
N GLY A 94 11.06 -5.38 13.60
CA GLY A 94 10.05 -6.35 13.16
C GLY A 94 9.20 -7.00 14.25
N LEU A 95 9.43 -6.58 15.46
CA LEU A 95 9.06 -7.28 16.57
C LEU A 95 8.20 -6.51 17.38
N VAL A 96 7.01 -6.65 17.28
CA VAL A 96 6.28 -6.41 18.22
C VAL A 96 5.39 -6.52 18.62
N ILE A 97 5.06 -6.88 19.43
CA ILE A 97 3.99 -6.98 19.70
C ILE A 97 3.34 -7.18 20.85
N SER A 98 3.05 -6.41 21.60
CA SER A 98 2.11 -6.45 22.69
C SER A 98 1.18 -5.26 22.56
N GLY A 99 -0.09 -5.50 22.59
CA GLY A 99 -1.10 -4.46 22.54
C GLY A 99 -2.41 -4.96 21.96
N ASN A 100 -3.52 -4.37 22.37
CA ASN A 100 -4.82 -4.68 21.80
C ASN A 100 -4.87 -4.22 20.35
N ALA A 101 -4.98 -5.14 19.41
CA ALA A 101 -5.06 -4.83 17.99
C ALA A 101 -6.37 -4.12 17.61
N SER A 102 -7.43 -4.30 18.41
CA SER A 102 -8.75 -3.71 18.13
C SER A 102 -8.74 -2.19 18.08
N ASP A 103 -8.04 -1.52 19.00
CA ASP A 103 -7.98 -0.06 19.03
C ASP A 103 -7.25 0.50 17.80
N LYS A 104 -6.26 -0.24 17.32
CA LYS A 104 -5.50 0.13 16.11
C LYS A 104 -6.30 -0.11 14.85
N LEU A 105 -7.09 -1.17 14.81
CA LEU A 105 -8.00 -1.46 13.71
C LEU A 105 -9.07 -0.39 13.60
N GLU A 106 -9.72 -0.03 14.72
CA GLU A 106 -10.70 1.04 14.75
C GLU A 106 -10.11 2.37 14.27
N HIS A 107 -8.88 2.68 14.67
CA HIS A 107 -8.18 3.87 14.18
C HIS A 107 -8.03 3.88 12.65
N VAL A 108 -7.65 2.74 12.06
CA VAL A 108 -7.50 2.60 10.60
C VAL A 108 -8.84 2.69 9.89
N ILE A 109 -9.89 2.04 10.41
CA ILE A 109 -11.24 2.10 9.84
C ILE A 109 -11.75 3.54 9.85
N ASN A 110 -11.61 4.25 10.96
CA ASN A 110 -12.00 5.66 11.07
C ASN A 110 -11.21 6.55 10.11
N MET A 111 -9.92 6.28 9.94
CA MET A 111 -9.07 6.97 8.98
C MET A 111 -9.56 6.76 7.54
N LEU A 112 -9.84 5.53 7.14
CA LEU A 112 -10.35 5.21 5.81
C LEU A 112 -11.73 5.84 5.58
N THR A 113 -12.61 5.81 6.58
CA THR A 113 -13.93 6.43 6.53
C THR A 113 -13.82 7.92 6.29
N ASP A 114 -12.96 8.62 7.02
CA ASP A 114 -12.76 10.06 6.85
C ASP A 114 -12.10 10.38 5.50
N LEU A 115 -11.14 9.57 5.06
CA LEU A 115 -10.48 9.73 3.76
C LEU A 115 -11.47 9.60 2.60
N CYS A 116 -12.46 8.73 2.73
CA CYS A 116 -13.46 8.48 1.70
C CYS A 116 -14.62 9.49 1.67
N LYS A 117 -14.73 10.40 2.63
CA LYS A 117 -15.74 11.48 2.62
C LYS A 117 -15.59 12.45 1.46
N HIS A 118 -14.39 12.63 0.97
CA HIS A 118 -14.13 13.33 -0.28
C HIS A 118 -14.36 12.38 -1.47
N PRO A 119 -15.05 12.74 -2.56
CA PRO A 119 -15.43 14.09 -2.99
C PRO A 119 -16.84 14.55 -2.57
N PHE A 120 -17.57 13.79 -1.80
CA PHE A 120 -18.92 14.17 -1.36
C PHE A 120 -18.94 15.49 -0.56
N ASN A 121 -17.85 15.79 0.10
CA ASN A 121 -17.61 17.09 0.71
C ASN A 121 -16.37 17.73 0.08
N PRO A 122 -16.49 18.91 -0.55
CA PRO A 122 -15.39 19.56 -1.24
C PRO A 122 -14.29 20.10 -0.31
N ASP A 123 -14.53 20.21 1.00
CA ASP A 123 -13.51 20.63 1.95
C ASP A 123 -12.54 19.47 2.24
N PRO A 124 -11.27 19.56 1.80
CA PRO A 124 -10.30 18.49 2.04
C PRO A 124 -9.98 18.30 3.54
N LYS A 125 -10.32 19.24 4.41
CA LYS A 125 -10.14 19.09 5.85
C LYS A 125 -10.98 17.97 6.44
N ILE A 126 -12.07 17.59 5.77
CA ILE A 126 -12.94 16.51 6.23
C ILE A 126 -12.22 15.16 6.31
N MET A 127 -11.12 14.99 5.59
CA MET A 127 -10.32 13.79 5.63
C MET A 127 -9.51 13.65 6.92
N ASN A 128 -9.38 14.70 7.71
CA ASN A 128 -8.70 14.67 9.02
C ASN A 128 -7.32 14.01 9.02
N LEU A 129 -6.52 14.20 7.97
CA LEU A 129 -5.24 13.51 7.82
C LEU A 129 -4.33 13.65 9.04
N GLU A 130 -4.26 14.86 9.60
CA GLU A 130 -3.42 15.17 10.76
C GLU A 130 -3.88 14.43 12.04
N LYS A 131 -5.14 14.02 12.11
CA LYS A 131 -5.66 13.23 13.22
C LYS A 131 -5.14 11.80 13.23
N TYR A 132 -4.94 11.24 12.04
CA TYR A 132 -4.65 9.82 11.88
C TYR A 132 -3.20 9.53 11.55
N TRP A 133 -2.52 10.42 10.86
CA TRP A 133 -1.22 10.17 10.28
C TRP A 133 -0.10 10.94 10.97
N HIS A 134 0.99 10.25 11.21
CA HIS A 134 2.18 10.91 11.73
C HIS A 134 2.71 11.95 10.73
N PRO A 135 3.15 13.16 11.18
CA PRO A 135 3.64 14.20 10.27
C PRO A 135 4.77 13.76 9.33
N GLN A 136 5.57 12.79 9.77
CA GLN A 136 6.70 12.26 9.02
C GLN A 136 6.40 10.89 8.39
N LEU A 137 5.14 10.57 8.12
CA LEU A 137 4.77 9.31 7.48
C LEU A 137 5.50 9.14 6.14
N ASN A 138 5.75 7.89 5.75
CA ASN A 138 6.12 7.56 4.39
C ASN A 138 4.89 7.02 3.66
N TRP A 139 4.60 7.60 2.52
CA TRP A 139 3.59 7.11 1.61
C TRP A 139 4.24 6.30 0.49
N TYR A 140 3.89 5.04 0.41
CA TYR A 140 4.41 4.10 -0.59
C TYR A 140 3.41 3.99 -1.75
N GLY A 141 3.28 5.05 -2.53
CA GLY A 141 2.45 5.04 -3.73
C GLY A 141 3.03 4.11 -4.80
N PRO A 142 2.18 3.52 -5.65
CA PRO A 142 2.64 2.67 -6.75
C PRO A 142 3.45 3.49 -7.77
N ALA A 143 4.22 2.79 -8.61
CA ALA A 143 4.93 3.42 -9.72
C ALA A 143 3.95 4.16 -10.64
N GLY A 144 4.40 5.27 -11.19
CA GLY A 144 3.55 6.21 -11.93
C GLY A 144 3.01 7.33 -11.05
N ILE A 145 2.61 7.05 -9.81
CA ILE A 145 2.19 8.03 -8.81
C ILE A 145 3.40 8.45 -7.95
N GLY A 146 4.19 7.49 -7.50
CA GLY A 146 5.40 7.71 -6.74
C GLY A 146 5.23 7.66 -5.22
N THR A 147 6.35 7.74 -4.53
CA THR A 147 6.44 7.77 -3.07
C THR A 147 6.46 9.20 -2.56
N ALA A 148 6.04 9.41 -1.32
CA ALA A 148 6.02 10.73 -0.70
C ALA A 148 6.36 10.67 0.79
N ARG A 149 6.86 11.79 1.31
CA ARG A 149 7.16 11.95 2.73
C ARG A 149 6.23 12.98 3.35
N GLY A 150 5.66 12.61 4.50
CA GLY A 150 4.77 13.46 5.28
C GLY A 150 3.42 13.73 4.61
N ILE A 151 2.53 14.35 5.35
CA ILE A 151 1.17 14.70 4.87
C ILE A 151 1.24 15.65 3.66
N ALA A 152 2.11 16.64 3.71
CA ALA A 152 2.27 17.59 2.61
C ALA A 152 2.75 16.91 1.31
N GLY A 153 3.72 16.00 1.41
CA GLY A 153 4.20 15.22 0.27
C GLY A 153 3.11 14.30 -0.29
N PHE A 154 2.39 13.58 0.58
CA PHE A 154 1.25 12.76 0.18
C PHE A 154 0.19 13.58 -0.57
N ARG A 155 -0.19 14.74 -0.04
CA ARG A 155 -1.18 15.62 -0.69
C ARG A 155 -0.73 16.11 -2.04
N HIS A 156 0.51 16.56 -2.14
CA HIS A 156 1.04 17.16 -3.37
C HIS A 156 1.25 16.13 -4.50
N TRP A 157 1.83 14.99 -4.17
CA TRP A 157 2.25 14.01 -5.17
C TRP A 157 1.22 12.91 -5.45
N HIS A 158 0.33 12.63 -4.51
CA HIS A 158 -0.68 11.59 -4.67
C HIS A 158 -2.11 12.13 -4.61
N GLN A 159 -2.50 12.68 -3.47
CA GLN A 159 -3.91 12.96 -3.21
C GLN A 159 -4.51 14.00 -4.19
N ILE A 160 -3.87 15.13 -4.37
CA ILE A 160 -4.40 16.20 -5.24
C ILE A 160 -4.44 15.77 -6.70
N PRO A 161 -3.39 15.16 -7.28
CA PRO A 161 -3.45 14.60 -8.63
C PRO A 161 -4.55 13.54 -8.79
N PHE A 162 -4.68 12.63 -7.82
CA PHE A 162 -5.70 11.59 -7.82
C PHE A 162 -7.13 12.17 -7.82
N LEU A 163 -7.38 13.16 -6.96
CA LEU A 163 -8.68 13.82 -6.88
C LEU A 163 -9.04 14.57 -8.18
N ARG A 164 -8.03 15.13 -8.86
CA ARG A 164 -8.22 15.82 -10.14
C ARG A 164 -8.42 14.86 -11.30
N GLY A 165 -7.70 13.74 -11.29
CA GLY A 165 -7.76 12.73 -12.34
C GLY A 165 -9.04 11.88 -12.30
N MET A 166 -9.65 11.73 -11.13
CA MET A 166 -10.86 10.93 -10.91
C MET A 166 -11.90 11.72 -10.09
N PRO A 167 -12.44 12.80 -10.63
CA PRO A 167 -13.38 13.68 -9.90
C PRO A 167 -14.74 13.03 -9.64
N ASP A 168 -15.10 12.05 -10.43
CA ASP A 168 -16.38 11.34 -10.43
C ASP A 168 -16.32 9.98 -9.69
N ARG A 169 -15.20 9.66 -9.05
CA ARG A 169 -15.05 8.41 -8.31
C ARG A 169 -16.11 8.29 -7.21
N LYS A 170 -16.59 7.08 -7.04
CA LYS A 170 -17.53 6.72 -5.96
C LYS A 170 -16.86 5.67 -5.08
N LEU A 171 -17.24 5.67 -3.82
CA LEU A 171 -16.99 4.57 -2.94
C LEU A 171 -18.22 3.68 -2.98
N ASP A 172 -18.11 2.50 -3.58
CA ASP A 172 -19.29 1.68 -3.83
C ASP A 172 -19.81 1.02 -2.56
N ASP A 173 -18.95 0.59 -1.64
CA ASP A 173 -19.45 0.08 -0.37
C ASP A 173 -18.38 0.11 0.74
N MET A 174 -18.59 0.93 1.77
CA MET A 174 -17.84 0.87 3.02
C MET A 174 -18.35 -0.25 3.93
N ALA A 175 -19.54 -0.76 3.69
CA ALA A 175 -20.11 -1.87 4.46
C ALA A 175 -19.33 -3.16 4.20
N ASP A 176 -18.86 -3.39 2.99
CA ASP A 176 -18.01 -4.53 2.66
C ASP A 176 -16.67 -4.50 3.39
N LEU A 177 -16.05 -3.33 3.56
CA LEU A 177 -14.86 -3.17 4.38
C LEU A 177 -15.14 -3.49 5.86
N GLN A 178 -16.31 -3.15 6.36
CA GLN A 178 -16.69 -3.45 7.75
C GLN A 178 -17.10 -4.91 7.93
N SER A 179 -17.76 -5.52 6.95
CA SER A 179 -18.21 -6.91 7.04
C SER A 179 -17.10 -7.95 6.88
N HIS A 180 -15.97 -7.58 6.28
CA HIS A 180 -14.82 -8.47 6.09
C HIS A 180 -13.68 -8.26 7.09
N TRP A 181 -13.78 -7.26 7.98
CA TRP A 181 -12.72 -6.90 8.91
C TRP A 181 -13.17 -6.70 10.36
N LEU A 182 -14.44 -7.03 10.66
CA LEU A 182 -15.00 -6.96 12.02
C LEU A 182 -15.17 -8.35 12.63
#